data_66eb2ca055be4949ed7056567f02340d
#
_entry.id   66eb2ca055be4949ed7056567f02340d
#
_cell.length_a   1.000
_cell.length_b   1.000
_cell.length_c   1.000
_cell.angle_alpha   90.00
_cell.angle_beta   90.00
_cell.angle_gamma   90.00
#
_symmetry.space_group_name_H-M   'P 1'
#
loop_
_entity.id
_entity.type
_entity.pdbx_description
1 polymer ?
#
loop_
_entity_poly.entity_id
_entity_poly.type
_entity_poly.pdbx_seq_one_letter_code
_entity_poly.pdbx_strand_id
1 'polypeptide(L)'
;MRKYFVAFAFVLCTIGILKGQTVSDSLAIVSAQWEIAHSRKGIIHKRAFISQLYQCPQVINLIEIDPDKGMKVDVAISNRMEKTSRIASEHYALAAVNGSYFDMKRGNSVCFLKTDRQVIDTTAINEFKLRVTGAVSIRKGKMKIISWNRQIEKQYKGKKGIVLASGPLMLKDGRYYDWSLCEKDFIRTKHPRSAVALTKDGKILFITVDGRFPKYAGGVSIPELAHLIRILGGKDAINLDGGGSTTLWLSGAPDNGVVNYPCDNKRFDHRGERTVPNILYVHD
;
A
#
# COMPACT_ATOMS: atom_id res chain seq x y z
N MET A 1 55.82 -38.78 16.05
CA MET A 1 54.34 -38.72 15.92
C MET A 1 53.90 -37.28 16.08
N ARG A 2 53.59 -36.59 14.98
CA ARG A 2 53.07 -35.19 14.98
C ARG A 2 51.56 -35.24 14.99
N LYS A 3 50.93 -34.73 16.06
CA LYS A 3 49.47 -34.55 16.17
C LYS A 3 49.06 -33.25 15.46
N TYR A 4 48.30 -33.34 14.40
CA TYR A 4 47.62 -32.20 13.74
C TYR A 4 46.32 -31.92 14.49
N PHE A 5 46.23 -30.72 15.10
CA PHE A 5 44.98 -30.16 15.61
C PHE A 5 44.27 -29.46 14.44
N VAL A 6 43.14 -29.98 14.04
CA VAL A 6 42.24 -29.31 13.10
C VAL A 6 41.30 -28.42 13.91
N ALA A 7 41.51 -27.12 13.82
CA ALA A 7 40.61 -26.14 14.41
C ALA A 7 39.38 -25.97 13.47
N PHE A 8 38.22 -26.42 13.94
CA PHE A 8 36.93 -26.11 13.27
C PHE A 8 36.56 -24.67 13.62
N ALA A 9 36.68 -23.78 12.65
CA ALA A 9 36.14 -22.41 12.75
C ALA A 9 34.63 -22.48 12.51
N PHE A 10 33.87 -22.30 13.58
CA PHE A 10 32.43 -22.06 13.50
C PHE A 10 32.25 -20.65 12.92
N VAL A 11 31.88 -20.56 11.64
CA VAL A 11 31.35 -19.31 11.06
C VAL A 11 29.94 -19.12 11.58
N LEU A 12 29.78 -18.31 12.62
CA LEU A 12 28.48 -17.77 13.03
C LEU A 12 28.00 -16.84 11.91
N CYS A 13 27.17 -17.39 11.03
CA CYS A 13 26.35 -16.58 10.13
C CYS A 13 25.35 -15.80 10.99
N THR A 14 25.67 -14.55 11.34
CA THR A 14 24.73 -13.62 11.93
C THR A 14 23.69 -13.28 10.86
N ILE A 15 22.61 -14.07 10.82
CA ILE A 15 21.39 -13.69 10.14
C ILE A 15 20.93 -12.41 10.85
N GLY A 16 21.11 -11.27 10.19
CA GLY A 16 20.59 -9.99 10.66
C GLY A 16 19.08 -10.09 10.79
N ILE A 17 18.61 -10.40 12.00
CA ILE A 17 17.20 -10.32 12.34
C ILE A 17 16.79 -8.88 12.09
N LEU A 18 15.99 -8.64 11.07
CA LEU A 18 15.28 -7.37 10.87
C LEU A 18 14.48 -7.13 12.17
N LYS A 19 15.00 -6.24 13.03
CA LYS A 19 14.32 -5.82 14.25
C LYS A 19 12.99 -5.22 13.84
N GLY A 20 11.88 -5.91 14.09
CA GLY A 20 10.54 -5.41 13.80
C GLY A 20 9.50 -6.44 13.41
N GLN A 21 9.84 -7.73 13.29
CA GLN A 21 8.89 -8.79 12.93
C GLN A 21 9.11 -9.97 13.86
N THR A 22 8.43 -9.95 15.00
CA THR A 22 8.53 -10.99 16.01
C THR A 22 7.34 -11.95 15.92
N VAL A 23 7.45 -13.12 16.58
CA VAL A 23 6.31 -14.02 16.79
C VAL A 23 5.19 -13.28 17.51
N SER A 24 5.54 -12.39 18.45
CA SER A 24 4.59 -11.54 19.17
C SER A 24 3.81 -10.61 18.22
N ASP A 25 4.46 -9.99 17.23
CA ASP A 25 3.77 -9.16 16.26
C ASP A 25 2.79 -9.97 15.40
N SER A 26 3.19 -11.17 14.97
CA SER A 26 2.29 -12.07 14.23
C SER A 26 1.07 -12.47 15.06
N LEU A 27 1.27 -12.80 16.33
CA LEU A 27 0.18 -13.13 17.25
C LEU A 27 -0.73 -11.92 17.48
N ALA A 28 -0.17 -10.72 17.65
CA ALA A 28 -0.94 -9.50 17.82
C ALA A 28 -1.87 -9.21 16.62
N ILE A 29 -1.43 -9.49 15.40
CA ILE A 29 -2.25 -9.33 14.20
C ILE A 29 -3.37 -10.38 14.14
N VAL A 30 -3.03 -11.66 14.39
CA VAL A 30 -3.99 -12.76 14.30
C VAL A 30 -5.06 -12.69 15.39
N SER A 31 -4.66 -12.28 16.61
CA SER A 31 -5.57 -12.15 17.75
C SER A 31 -6.27 -10.79 17.83
N ALA A 32 -5.98 -9.87 16.91
CA ALA A 32 -6.61 -8.56 16.90
C ALA A 32 -8.13 -8.68 16.76
N GLN A 33 -8.85 -7.85 17.51
CA GLN A 33 -10.29 -7.71 17.36
C GLN A 33 -10.59 -6.81 16.16
N TRP A 34 -10.87 -7.43 15.03
CA TRP A 34 -11.26 -6.73 13.81
C TRP A 34 -12.75 -6.39 13.88
N GLU A 35 -13.04 -5.11 13.99
CA GLU A 35 -14.41 -4.60 13.87
C GLU A 35 -14.82 -4.57 12.40
N ILE A 36 -15.96 -5.17 12.07
CA ILE A 36 -16.63 -4.97 10.77
C ILE A 36 -17.46 -3.70 10.87
N ALA A 37 -16.89 -2.58 10.43
CA ALA A 37 -17.55 -1.28 10.53
C ALA A 37 -18.62 -1.08 9.48
N HIS A 38 -18.42 -1.60 8.26
CA HIS A 38 -19.40 -1.57 7.16
C HIS A 38 -19.31 -2.85 6.34
N SER A 39 -20.45 -3.35 5.90
CA SER A 39 -20.56 -4.49 5.01
C SER A 39 -21.67 -4.29 4.00
N ARG A 40 -21.34 -4.48 2.74
CA ARG A 40 -22.31 -4.54 1.63
C ARG A 40 -21.87 -5.56 0.61
N LYS A 41 -22.72 -5.92 -0.36
CA LYS A 41 -22.39 -6.90 -1.38
C LYS A 41 -21.03 -6.62 -2.01
N GLY A 42 -20.08 -7.54 -1.83
CA GLY A 42 -18.74 -7.49 -2.43
C GLY A 42 -17.74 -6.53 -1.77
N ILE A 43 -18.11 -5.80 -0.70
CA ILE A 43 -17.22 -4.88 0.00
C ILE A 43 -17.42 -5.01 1.51
N ILE A 44 -16.32 -5.20 2.24
CA ILE A 44 -16.32 -5.27 3.71
C ILE A 44 -15.22 -4.33 4.23
N HIS A 45 -15.61 -3.35 5.04
CA HIS A 45 -14.67 -2.51 5.77
C HIS A 45 -14.42 -3.10 7.16
N LYS A 46 -13.16 -3.36 7.45
CA LYS A 46 -12.67 -3.84 8.75
C LYS A 46 -11.68 -2.83 9.30
N ARG A 47 -11.73 -2.60 10.61
CA ARG A 47 -10.70 -1.82 11.30
C ARG A 47 -10.21 -2.53 12.55
N ALA A 48 -8.97 -2.28 12.90
CA ALA A 48 -8.40 -2.76 14.15
C ALA A 48 -7.55 -1.66 14.81
N PHE A 49 -7.65 -1.56 16.11
CA PHE A 49 -6.72 -0.86 16.97
C PHE A 49 -5.89 -1.91 17.71
N ILE A 50 -4.58 -1.85 17.54
CA ILE A 50 -3.65 -2.76 18.22
C ILE A 50 -2.70 -1.90 19.05
N SER A 51 -2.85 -1.97 20.38
CA SER A 51 -2.11 -1.11 21.32
C SER A 51 -0.60 -1.31 21.27
N GLN A 52 -0.15 -2.51 20.89
CA GLN A 52 1.26 -2.87 20.81
C GLN A 52 1.50 -3.76 19.60
N LEU A 53 1.81 -3.14 18.47
CA LEU A 53 2.25 -3.82 17.24
C LEU A 53 3.46 -3.06 16.68
N TYR A 54 4.55 -3.79 16.42
CA TYR A 54 5.80 -3.16 15.98
C TYR A 54 6.29 -2.06 16.94
N GLN A 55 6.15 -2.30 18.26
CA GLN A 55 6.60 -1.43 19.36
C GLN A 55 5.83 -0.10 19.49
N CYS A 56 4.64 0.04 18.90
CA CYS A 56 3.81 1.23 19.07
C CYS A 56 2.33 0.91 18.79
N PRO A 57 1.41 1.81 19.19
CA PRO A 57 0.01 1.67 18.81
C PRO A 57 -0.16 1.76 17.30
N GLN A 58 -1.08 0.97 16.76
CA GLN A 58 -1.44 0.99 15.34
C GLN A 58 -2.95 1.09 15.16
N VAL A 59 -3.37 1.91 14.20
CA VAL A 59 -4.73 1.92 13.65
C VAL A 59 -4.66 1.47 12.21
N ILE A 60 -5.39 0.40 11.92
CA ILE A 60 -5.38 -0.25 10.62
C ILE A 60 -6.79 -0.25 10.08
N ASN A 61 -6.97 0.27 8.88
CA ASN A 61 -8.22 0.19 8.14
C ASN A 61 -8.01 -0.64 6.86
N LEU A 62 -8.95 -1.51 6.58
CA LEU A 62 -8.90 -2.47 5.50
C LEU A 62 -10.25 -2.55 4.81
N ILE A 63 -10.30 -2.33 3.51
CA ILE A 63 -11.46 -2.65 2.67
C ILE A 63 -11.15 -3.89 1.86
N GLU A 64 -11.90 -4.95 2.13
CA GLU A 64 -11.88 -6.20 1.38
C GLU A 64 -12.90 -6.11 0.24
N ILE A 65 -12.44 -6.38 -0.97
CA ILE A 65 -13.20 -6.25 -2.22
C ILE A 65 -13.26 -7.61 -2.87
N ASP A 66 -14.46 -8.05 -3.22
CA ASP A 66 -14.74 -9.34 -3.85
C ASP A 66 -15.05 -9.19 -5.34
N PRO A 67 -14.09 -9.44 -6.25
CA PRO A 67 -14.33 -9.36 -7.69
C PRO A 67 -15.38 -10.36 -8.19
N ASP A 68 -15.55 -11.51 -7.52
CA ASP A 68 -16.52 -12.53 -7.91
C ASP A 68 -17.98 -12.05 -7.68
N LYS A 69 -18.14 -10.99 -6.91
CA LYS A 69 -19.45 -10.31 -6.69
C LYS A 69 -19.68 -9.13 -7.63
N GLY A 70 -18.89 -9.01 -8.69
CA GLY A 70 -19.00 -7.98 -9.71
C GLY A 70 -18.21 -6.71 -9.44
N MET A 71 -17.47 -6.64 -8.33
CA MET A 71 -16.65 -5.46 -7.99
C MET A 71 -15.44 -5.35 -8.92
N LYS A 72 -15.21 -4.15 -9.45
CA LYS A 72 -14.08 -3.82 -10.31
C LYS A 72 -13.26 -2.71 -9.68
N VAL A 73 -11.96 -2.75 -9.90
CA VAL A 73 -11.04 -1.67 -9.52
C VAL A 73 -10.61 -0.91 -10.74
N ASP A 74 -10.55 0.41 -10.63
CA ASP A 74 -10.08 1.30 -11.66
C ASP A 74 -9.21 2.43 -11.07
N VAL A 75 -8.65 3.29 -11.92
CA VAL A 75 -7.85 4.45 -11.55
C VAL A 75 -8.56 5.71 -12.02
N ALA A 76 -8.79 6.63 -11.10
CA ALA A 76 -9.27 7.97 -11.42
C ALA A 76 -8.13 8.98 -11.32
N ILE A 77 -8.11 9.92 -12.26
CA ILE A 77 -7.12 11.00 -12.36
C ILE A 77 -7.88 12.32 -12.27
N SER A 78 -7.42 13.19 -11.39
CA SER A 78 -7.93 14.56 -11.34
C SER A 78 -7.07 15.50 -12.21
N ASN A 79 -7.69 16.39 -12.96
CA ASN A 79 -6.99 17.40 -13.74
C ASN A 79 -6.26 18.44 -12.86
N ARG A 80 -6.60 18.47 -11.58
CA ARG A 80 -5.96 19.24 -10.52
C ARG A 80 -5.91 18.37 -9.28
N MET A 81 -5.02 18.67 -8.33
CA MET A 81 -5.00 17.92 -7.09
C MET A 81 -6.30 18.14 -6.29
N GLU A 82 -6.97 17.06 -5.93
CA GLU A 82 -8.19 17.05 -5.14
C GLU A 82 -8.09 16.03 -4.01
N LYS A 83 -8.94 16.15 -3.00
CA LYS A 83 -9.05 15.14 -1.93
C LYS A 83 -9.49 13.80 -2.48
N THR A 84 -8.97 12.70 -1.92
CA THR A 84 -9.40 11.34 -2.29
C THR A 84 -10.92 11.19 -2.22
N SER A 85 -11.55 11.73 -1.17
CA SER A 85 -13.00 11.72 -0.99
C SER A 85 -13.74 12.45 -2.14
N ARG A 86 -13.18 13.53 -2.64
CA ARG A 86 -13.78 14.31 -3.73
C ARG A 86 -13.70 13.56 -5.05
N ILE A 87 -12.49 13.08 -5.41
CA ILE A 87 -12.32 12.30 -6.64
C ILE A 87 -13.20 11.05 -6.62
N ALA A 88 -13.24 10.33 -5.48
CA ALA A 88 -14.05 9.14 -5.32
C ALA A 88 -15.55 9.43 -5.53
N SER A 89 -16.06 10.52 -4.95
CA SER A 89 -17.48 10.92 -5.11
C SER A 89 -17.79 11.29 -6.55
N GLU A 90 -16.94 12.01 -7.25
CA GLU A 90 -17.11 12.39 -8.65
C GLU A 90 -17.14 11.19 -9.61
N HIS A 91 -16.45 10.11 -9.23
CA HIS A 91 -16.43 8.84 -9.98
C HIS A 91 -17.46 7.81 -9.48
N TYR A 92 -18.42 8.22 -8.62
CA TYR A 92 -19.43 7.33 -8.05
C TYR A 92 -18.83 6.06 -7.45
N ALA A 93 -17.63 6.20 -6.85
CA ALA A 93 -16.91 5.09 -6.26
C ALA A 93 -17.68 4.46 -5.10
N LEU A 94 -17.48 3.17 -4.92
CA LEU A 94 -17.99 2.42 -3.78
C LEU A 94 -16.98 2.44 -2.62
N ALA A 95 -15.68 2.40 -2.96
CA ALA A 95 -14.55 2.57 -2.07
C ALA A 95 -13.36 3.15 -2.84
N ALA A 96 -12.43 3.80 -2.15
CA ALA A 96 -11.24 4.35 -2.78
C ALA A 96 -10.05 4.41 -1.79
N VAL A 97 -8.85 4.42 -2.36
CA VAL A 97 -7.60 4.69 -1.66
C VAL A 97 -6.77 5.66 -2.52
N ASN A 98 -6.01 6.55 -1.89
CA ASN A 98 -5.10 7.44 -2.61
C ASN A 98 -4.12 6.65 -3.49
N GLY A 99 -3.69 7.25 -4.58
CA GLY A 99 -2.89 6.57 -5.61
C GLY A 99 -1.38 6.65 -5.39
N SER A 100 -0.64 6.90 -6.46
CA SER A 100 0.82 6.88 -6.46
C SER A 100 1.47 8.24 -6.18
N TYR A 101 2.80 8.23 -6.10
CA TYR A 101 3.62 9.40 -5.79
C TYR A 101 3.49 10.51 -6.82
N PHE A 102 3.57 11.75 -6.37
CA PHE A 102 3.41 12.94 -7.21
C PHE A 102 4.31 14.10 -6.75
N ASP A 103 4.52 15.04 -7.66
CA ASP A 103 5.19 16.31 -7.36
C ASP A 103 4.17 17.27 -6.73
N MET A 104 4.37 17.63 -5.46
CA MET A 104 3.46 18.52 -4.73
C MET A 104 3.38 19.95 -5.32
N LYS A 105 4.39 20.38 -6.08
CA LYS A 105 4.41 21.72 -6.69
C LYS A 105 3.72 21.72 -8.06
N ARG A 106 3.95 20.68 -8.86
CA ARG A 106 3.41 20.55 -10.22
C ARG A 106 2.04 19.87 -10.24
N GLY A 107 1.73 19.05 -9.23
CA GLY A 107 0.48 18.30 -9.14
C GLY A 107 0.39 17.08 -10.06
N ASN A 108 1.46 16.72 -10.77
CA ASN A 108 1.48 15.55 -11.65
C ASN A 108 2.12 14.35 -10.99
N SER A 109 1.81 13.14 -11.45
CA SER A 109 2.46 11.92 -10.98
C SER A 109 3.96 11.93 -11.32
N VAL A 110 4.79 11.45 -10.38
CA VAL A 110 6.22 11.17 -10.66
C VAL A 110 6.44 9.69 -10.99
N CYS A 111 5.36 8.92 -11.10
CA CYS A 111 5.34 7.51 -11.46
C CYS A 111 4.60 7.32 -12.78
N PHE A 112 4.92 6.25 -13.50
CA PHE A 112 4.22 5.91 -14.73
C PHE A 112 2.73 5.74 -14.46
N LEU A 113 1.95 6.52 -15.16
CA LEU A 113 0.50 6.49 -15.12
C LEU A 113 -0.03 6.42 -16.55
N LYS A 114 -0.87 5.44 -16.80
CA LYS A 114 -1.43 5.19 -18.11
C LYS A 114 -2.88 4.76 -17.97
N THR A 115 -3.77 5.39 -18.73
CA THR A 115 -5.17 5.01 -18.87
C THR A 115 -5.41 4.52 -20.30
N ASP A 116 -5.96 3.30 -20.43
CA ASP A 116 -6.17 2.61 -21.71
C ASP A 116 -4.99 2.76 -22.69
N ARG A 117 -5.02 3.69 -23.65
CA ARG A 117 -3.95 3.87 -24.63
C ARG A 117 -3.08 5.10 -24.39
N GLN A 118 -3.49 5.98 -23.49
CA GLN A 118 -2.81 7.25 -23.24
C GLN A 118 -1.85 7.12 -22.05
N VAL A 119 -0.58 7.43 -22.27
CA VAL A 119 0.39 7.63 -21.19
C VAL A 119 0.21 9.07 -20.68
N ILE A 120 -0.10 9.19 -19.39
CA ILE A 120 -0.32 10.47 -18.72
C ILE A 120 1.02 10.99 -18.17
N ASP A 121 1.72 10.15 -17.39
CA ASP A 121 3.03 10.46 -16.81
C ASP A 121 3.98 9.29 -16.97
N THR A 122 5.28 9.56 -16.85
CA THR A 122 6.35 8.56 -16.86
C THR A 122 7.09 8.61 -15.53
N THR A 123 7.68 7.48 -15.13
CA THR A 123 8.44 7.41 -13.88
C THR A 123 9.70 8.29 -13.98
N ALA A 124 9.84 9.23 -13.04
CA ALA A 124 11.04 10.02 -12.90
C ALA A 124 12.25 9.12 -12.56
N ILE A 125 13.42 9.43 -13.12
CA ILE A 125 14.60 8.54 -13.04
C ILE A 125 14.97 8.19 -11.60
N ASN A 126 14.92 9.16 -10.70
CA ASN A 126 15.27 8.95 -9.29
C ASN A 126 14.27 8.06 -8.55
N GLU A 127 13.02 8.03 -8.97
CA GLU A 127 11.97 7.24 -8.33
C GLU A 127 12.23 5.73 -8.43
N PHE A 128 12.86 5.27 -9.53
CA PHE A 128 13.25 3.86 -9.65
C PHE A 128 14.28 3.41 -8.60
N LYS A 129 15.16 4.30 -8.17
CA LYS A 129 16.12 4.03 -7.10
C LYS A 129 15.54 4.28 -5.72
N LEU A 130 14.59 5.19 -5.63
CA LEU A 130 13.99 5.57 -4.36
C LEU A 130 13.02 4.48 -3.87
N ARG A 131 12.05 4.07 -4.71
CA ARG A 131 10.92 3.27 -4.24
C ARG A 131 10.06 2.62 -5.33
N VAL A 132 10.11 3.02 -6.59
CA VAL A 132 9.18 2.51 -7.62
C VAL A 132 9.69 1.21 -8.21
N THR A 133 9.22 0.10 -7.64
CA THR A 133 9.59 -1.27 -8.06
C THR A 133 8.39 -2.14 -8.44
N GLY A 134 7.18 -1.59 -8.39
CA GLY A 134 5.95 -2.28 -8.73
C GLY A 134 4.96 -1.41 -9.49
N ALA A 135 3.91 -2.04 -10.01
CA ALA A 135 2.77 -1.36 -10.61
C ALA A 135 1.47 -2.16 -10.40
N VAL A 136 0.37 -1.43 -10.25
CA VAL A 136 -0.99 -1.96 -10.45
C VAL A 136 -1.27 -1.92 -11.94
N SER A 137 -1.66 -3.05 -12.51
CA SER A 137 -2.06 -3.18 -13.91
C SER A 137 -3.49 -3.70 -13.99
N ILE A 138 -4.37 -2.97 -14.68
CA ILE A 138 -5.78 -3.34 -14.84
C ILE A 138 -6.05 -3.55 -16.33
N ARG A 139 -6.53 -4.74 -16.67
CA ARG A 139 -6.87 -5.08 -18.05
C ARG A 139 -8.12 -5.95 -18.10
N LYS A 140 -9.11 -5.55 -18.88
CA LYS A 140 -10.40 -6.25 -18.98
C LYS A 140 -11.03 -6.51 -17.60
N GLY A 141 -11.03 -5.51 -16.72
CA GLY A 141 -11.56 -5.59 -15.36
C GLY A 141 -10.76 -6.45 -14.37
N LYS A 142 -9.63 -7.03 -14.79
CA LYS A 142 -8.77 -7.84 -13.91
C LYS A 142 -7.56 -7.03 -13.45
N MET A 143 -7.42 -6.87 -12.16
CA MET A 143 -6.27 -6.23 -11.52
C MET A 143 -5.13 -7.26 -11.28
N LYS A 144 -3.90 -6.81 -11.52
CA LYS A 144 -2.67 -7.54 -11.19
C LYS A 144 -1.67 -6.57 -10.56
N ILE A 145 -0.85 -7.09 -9.66
CA ILE A 145 0.33 -6.40 -9.13
C ILE A 145 1.56 -7.03 -9.77
N ILE A 146 2.36 -6.22 -10.44
CA ILE A 146 3.51 -6.66 -11.23
C ILE A 146 4.79 -5.94 -10.80
N SER A 147 5.92 -6.56 -11.02
CA SER A 147 7.23 -5.93 -10.89
C SER A 147 7.37 -4.80 -11.93
N TRP A 148 8.05 -3.74 -11.57
CA TRP A 148 8.22 -2.56 -12.41
C TRP A 148 9.66 -2.07 -12.42
N ASN A 149 10.14 -1.69 -13.57
CA ASN A 149 11.42 -1.03 -13.78
C ASN A 149 11.41 -0.25 -15.10
N ARG A 150 12.48 0.48 -15.38
CA ARG A 150 12.59 1.32 -16.58
C ARG A 150 12.45 0.52 -17.89
N GLN A 151 12.94 -0.72 -17.94
CA GLN A 151 12.84 -1.54 -19.15
C GLN A 151 11.40 -2.02 -19.37
N ILE A 152 10.74 -2.49 -18.32
CA ILE A 152 9.33 -2.90 -18.36
C ILE A 152 8.45 -1.72 -18.77
N GLU A 153 8.66 -0.53 -18.18
CA GLU A 153 7.92 0.68 -18.49
C GLU A 153 7.94 1.03 -19.99
N LYS A 154 9.11 0.94 -20.62
CA LYS A 154 9.25 1.19 -22.08
C LYS A 154 8.36 0.24 -22.90
N GLN A 155 8.22 -1.03 -22.47
CA GLN A 155 7.42 -2.04 -23.16
C GLN A 155 5.91 -1.85 -22.97
N TYR A 156 5.49 -1.15 -21.90
CA TYR A 156 4.08 -0.96 -21.56
C TYR A 156 3.41 0.22 -22.29
N LYS A 157 4.16 1.16 -22.85
CA LYS A 157 3.62 2.37 -23.50
C LYS A 157 2.54 2.07 -24.53
N GLY A 158 2.71 1.07 -25.37
CA GLY A 158 1.75 0.69 -26.42
C GLY A 158 0.67 -0.33 -26.01
N LYS A 159 0.70 -0.89 -24.81
CA LYS A 159 -0.26 -1.93 -24.39
C LYS A 159 -1.59 -1.31 -23.96
N LYS A 160 -2.70 -2.01 -24.23
CA LYS A 160 -4.03 -1.64 -23.73
C LYS A 160 -4.13 -1.88 -22.22
N GLY A 161 -5.01 -1.13 -21.55
CA GLY A 161 -5.28 -1.22 -20.13
C GLY A 161 -4.65 -0.08 -19.32
N ILE A 162 -4.92 -0.09 -18.04
CA ILE A 162 -4.50 0.92 -17.08
C ILE A 162 -3.26 0.42 -16.36
N VAL A 163 -2.32 1.31 -16.09
CA VAL A 163 -1.14 1.03 -15.26
C VAL A 163 -0.90 2.21 -14.34
N LEU A 164 -0.76 1.92 -13.06
CA LEU A 164 -0.35 2.86 -12.02
C LEU A 164 0.93 2.31 -11.38
N ALA A 165 2.09 2.82 -11.77
CA ALA A 165 3.34 2.46 -11.11
C ALA A 165 3.43 3.11 -9.73
N SER A 166 4.00 2.38 -8.79
CA SER A 166 4.20 2.81 -7.40
C SER A 166 5.24 1.92 -6.73
N GLY A 167 5.24 1.89 -5.41
CA GLY A 167 6.11 0.95 -4.70
C GLY A 167 6.52 1.40 -3.31
N PRO A 168 7.38 0.61 -2.67
CA PRO A 168 7.95 -0.62 -3.20
C PRO A 168 6.93 -1.74 -3.42
N LEU A 169 7.20 -2.64 -4.36
CA LEU A 169 6.56 -3.94 -4.39
C LEU A 169 6.93 -4.65 -3.09
N MET A 170 5.95 -5.12 -2.34
CA MET A 170 6.17 -5.67 -0.99
C MET A 170 6.11 -7.18 -0.95
N LEU A 171 5.11 -7.75 -1.62
CA LEU A 171 4.93 -9.20 -1.73
C LEU A 171 4.78 -9.57 -3.21
N LYS A 172 5.37 -10.72 -3.55
CA LYS A 172 5.16 -11.38 -4.83
C LYS A 172 5.03 -12.88 -4.61
N ASP A 173 3.92 -13.46 -5.05
CA ASP A 173 3.58 -14.88 -4.86
C ASP A 173 3.72 -15.36 -3.39
N GLY A 174 3.32 -14.50 -2.43
CA GLY A 174 3.37 -14.75 -0.99
C GLY A 174 4.75 -14.62 -0.35
N ARG A 175 5.76 -14.22 -1.10
CA ARG A 175 7.14 -14.00 -0.62
C ARG A 175 7.45 -12.52 -0.54
N TYR A 176 8.27 -12.13 0.43
CA TYR A 176 8.79 -10.78 0.51
C TYR A 176 9.62 -10.45 -0.73
N TYR A 177 9.41 -9.23 -1.25
CA TYR A 177 10.21 -8.71 -2.36
C TYR A 177 11.56 -8.22 -1.86
N ASP A 178 12.56 -8.16 -2.74
CA ASP A 178 13.87 -7.60 -2.40
C ASP A 178 13.84 -6.06 -2.52
N TRP A 179 14.14 -5.38 -1.41
CA TRP A 179 14.19 -3.92 -1.33
C TRP A 179 15.62 -3.38 -1.29
N SER A 180 16.64 -4.19 -1.58
CA SER A 180 18.05 -3.80 -1.50
C SER A 180 18.42 -2.62 -2.39
N LEU A 181 17.68 -2.44 -3.50
CA LEU A 181 17.84 -1.33 -4.44
C LEU A 181 17.05 -0.07 -4.07
N CYS A 182 16.19 -0.13 -3.06
CA CYS A 182 15.39 1.00 -2.63
C CYS A 182 16.15 1.85 -1.59
N GLU A 183 15.76 3.11 -1.46
CA GLU A 183 16.29 4.03 -0.44
C GLU A 183 16.05 3.46 0.97
N LYS A 184 17.13 3.29 1.74
CA LYS A 184 17.09 2.62 3.06
C LYS A 184 16.20 3.35 4.06
N ASP A 185 16.26 4.69 4.07
CA ASP A 185 15.46 5.51 4.99
C ASP A 185 13.98 5.41 4.63
N PHE A 186 13.64 5.40 3.34
CA PHE A 186 12.26 5.18 2.90
C PHE A 186 11.72 3.82 3.35
N ILE A 187 12.54 2.78 3.27
CA ILE A 187 12.17 1.41 3.65
C ILE A 187 11.98 1.28 5.17
N ARG A 188 12.87 1.88 5.96
CA ARG A 188 12.96 1.63 7.42
C ARG A 188 12.13 2.59 8.26
N THR A 189 11.87 3.80 7.77
CA THR A 189 11.16 4.82 8.54
C THR A 189 9.67 4.50 8.62
N LYS A 190 9.12 4.57 9.84
CA LYS A 190 7.69 4.43 10.08
C LYS A 190 6.94 5.68 9.62
N HIS A 191 5.92 5.45 8.82
CA HIS A 191 5.02 6.48 8.28
C HIS A 191 3.59 5.96 8.23
N PRO A 192 2.58 6.84 8.11
CA PRO A 192 1.30 6.43 7.57
C PRO A 192 1.51 5.80 6.20
N ARG A 193 0.86 4.69 5.93
CA ARG A 193 1.03 3.96 4.67
C ARG A 193 -0.31 3.60 4.05
N SER A 194 -0.35 3.63 2.73
CA SER A 194 -1.42 3.09 1.91
C SER A 194 -0.89 1.94 1.08
N ALA A 195 -1.68 0.91 0.88
CA ALA A 195 -1.29 -0.25 0.08
C ALA A 195 -2.49 -0.88 -0.62
N VAL A 196 -2.17 -1.61 -1.68
CA VAL A 196 -3.09 -2.51 -2.35
C VAL A 196 -2.50 -3.91 -2.36
N ALA A 197 -3.33 -4.92 -2.09
CA ALA A 197 -2.91 -6.31 -2.15
C ALA A 197 -3.93 -7.18 -2.88
N LEU A 198 -3.45 -8.29 -3.45
CA LEU A 198 -4.23 -9.42 -3.91
C LEU A 198 -4.02 -10.56 -2.92
N THR A 199 -5.10 -11.19 -2.48
CA THR A 199 -5.05 -12.32 -1.58
C THR A 199 -4.94 -13.65 -2.33
N LYS A 200 -4.66 -14.73 -1.60
CA LYS A 200 -4.58 -16.07 -2.17
C LYS A 200 -5.94 -16.59 -2.66
N ASP A 201 -7.03 -16.15 -2.03
CA ASP A 201 -8.42 -16.48 -2.36
C ASP A 201 -9.06 -15.50 -3.36
N GLY A 202 -8.25 -14.63 -3.99
CA GLY A 202 -8.69 -13.77 -5.09
C GLY A 202 -9.33 -12.45 -4.70
N LYS A 203 -9.38 -12.10 -3.40
CA LYS A 203 -9.86 -10.80 -2.96
C LYS A 203 -8.83 -9.70 -3.23
N ILE A 204 -9.32 -8.46 -3.30
CA ILE A 204 -8.48 -7.27 -3.36
C ILE A 204 -8.59 -6.56 -2.02
N LEU A 205 -7.47 -6.10 -1.47
CA LEU A 205 -7.42 -5.34 -0.23
C LEU A 205 -6.93 -3.93 -0.51
N PHE A 206 -7.71 -2.92 -0.10
CA PHE A 206 -7.22 -1.56 0.10
C PHE A 206 -6.91 -1.38 1.57
N ILE A 207 -5.70 -1.00 1.91
CA ILE A 207 -5.21 -0.99 3.29
C ILE A 207 -4.59 0.36 3.59
N THR A 208 -4.94 0.93 4.75
CA THR A 208 -4.20 2.04 5.34
C THR A 208 -3.76 1.69 6.75
N VAL A 209 -2.55 2.12 7.10
CA VAL A 209 -2.06 2.15 8.46
C VAL A 209 -1.80 3.61 8.80
N ASP A 210 -2.52 4.12 9.78
CA ASP A 210 -2.37 5.50 10.22
C ASP A 210 -1.03 5.72 10.94
N GLY A 211 -0.59 6.96 11.06
CA GLY A 211 0.70 7.24 11.68
C GLY A 211 0.93 8.72 11.97
N ARG A 212 2.13 9.05 12.48
CA ARG A 212 2.51 10.39 12.94
C ARG A 212 1.74 10.89 14.17
N PHE A 213 1.06 9.99 14.85
CA PHE A 213 0.37 10.24 16.12
C PHE A 213 0.86 9.23 17.17
N PRO A 214 2.05 9.44 17.79
CA PRO A 214 2.71 8.41 18.61
C PRO A 214 1.85 7.83 19.74
N LYS A 215 0.89 8.59 20.26
CA LYS A 215 -0.04 8.13 21.30
C LYS A 215 -1.17 7.25 20.77
N TYR A 216 -1.49 7.31 19.48
CA TYR A 216 -2.64 6.65 18.87
C TYR A 216 -2.25 5.72 17.70
N ALA A 217 -1.37 6.17 16.83
CA ALA A 217 -0.94 5.47 15.65
C ALA A 217 0.51 5.88 15.28
N GLY A 218 1.45 4.96 15.45
CA GLY A 218 2.86 5.22 15.17
C GLY A 218 3.22 5.17 13.68
N GLY A 219 2.46 4.41 12.90
CA GLY A 219 2.78 4.09 11.52
C GLY A 219 3.69 2.88 11.40
N VAL A 220 4.00 2.51 10.16
CA VAL A 220 4.79 1.31 9.86
C VAL A 220 5.87 1.58 8.82
N SER A 221 6.96 0.81 8.90
CA SER A 221 7.97 0.68 7.87
C SER A 221 7.47 -0.23 6.73
N ILE A 222 8.18 -0.29 5.61
CA ILE A 222 7.80 -1.19 4.49
C ILE A 222 7.85 -2.67 4.89
N PRO A 223 8.89 -3.19 5.58
CA PRO A 223 8.90 -4.57 6.06
C PRO A 223 7.75 -4.91 7.02
N GLU A 224 7.39 -3.98 7.92
CA GLU A 224 6.28 -4.16 8.85
C GLU A 224 4.93 -4.19 8.11
N LEU A 225 4.72 -3.32 7.11
CA LEU A 225 3.53 -3.32 6.27
C LEU A 225 3.43 -4.62 5.45
N ALA A 226 4.53 -5.07 4.86
CA ALA A 226 4.59 -6.32 4.10
C ALA A 226 4.26 -7.53 4.99
N HIS A 227 4.78 -7.55 6.23
CA HIS A 227 4.48 -8.58 7.22
C HIS A 227 2.99 -8.59 7.59
N LEU A 228 2.42 -7.42 7.92
CA LEU A 228 1.00 -7.27 8.20
C LEU A 228 0.14 -7.83 7.07
N ILE A 229 0.40 -7.41 5.84
CA ILE A 229 -0.37 -7.83 4.66
C ILE A 229 -0.22 -9.34 4.43
N ARG A 230 0.96 -9.92 4.63
CA ARG A 230 1.17 -11.36 4.48
C ARG A 230 0.38 -12.17 5.50
N ILE A 231 0.30 -11.72 6.75
CA ILE A 231 -0.53 -12.36 7.79
C ILE A 231 -2.01 -12.25 7.45
N LEU A 232 -2.45 -11.14 6.86
CA LEU A 232 -3.83 -10.95 6.38
C LEU A 232 -4.16 -11.72 5.08
N GLY A 233 -3.28 -12.62 4.64
CA GLY A 233 -3.53 -13.48 3.48
C GLY A 233 -3.05 -12.91 2.14
N GLY A 234 -2.35 -11.78 2.13
CA GLY A 234 -1.81 -11.17 0.92
C GLY A 234 -0.84 -12.08 0.19
N LYS A 235 -1.03 -12.20 -1.13
CA LYS A 235 -0.17 -12.91 -2.07
C LYS A 235 0.76 -11.96 -2.83
N ASP A 236 0.17 -10.94 -3.47
CA ASP A 236 0.89 -9.86 -4.11
C ASP A 236 0.51 -8.54 -3.42
N ALA A 237 1.47 -7.67 -3.15
CA ALA A 237 1.19 -6.40 -2.48
C ALA A 237 2.14 -5.29 -2.90
N ILE A 238 1.61 -4.09 -3.04
CA ILE A 238 2.35 -2.89 -3.41
C ILE A 238 2.00 -1.74 -2.47
N ASN A 239 3.03 -1.00 -2.05
CA ASN A 239 2.85 0.25 -1.33
C ASN A 239 2.48 1.38 -2.31
N LEU A 240 1.58 2.23 -1.91
CA LEU A 240 1.16 3.45 -2.60
C LEU A 240 1.79 4.69 -1.96
N ASP A 241 1.37 5.89 -2.36
CA ASP A 241 1.81 7.09 -1.64
C ASP A 241 1.27 7.09 -0.21
N GLY A 242 2.12 7.49 0.71
CA GLY A 242 1.86 7.44 2.14
C GLY A 242 1.91 8.82 2.79
N GLY A 243 2.20 8.82 4.08
CA GLY A 243 2.31 10.07 4.84
C GLY A 243 1.00 10.86 4.87
N GLY A 244 1.05 12.14 4.49
CA GLY A 244 -0.14 13.00 4.46
C GLY A 244 -1.18 12.60 3.42
N SER A 245 -0.79 11.84 2.39
CA SER A 245 -1.69 11.36 1.34
C SER A 245 -2.51 10.15 1.76
N THR A 246 -2.13 9.45 2.84
CA THR A 246 -2.78 8.22 3.31
C THR A 246 -4.27 8.45 3.58
N THR A 247 -5.13 8.00 2.69
CA THR A 247 -6.59 8.16 2.78
C THR A 247 -7.29 6.92 2.27
N LEU A 248 -8.21 6.38 3.07
CA LEU A 248 -9.13 5.32 2.71
C LEU A 248 -10.55 5.85 2.80
N TRP A 249 -11.32 5.67 1.73
CA TRP A 249 -12.66 6.21 1.59
C TRP A 249 -13.67 5.11 1.27
N LEU A 250 -14.86 5.24 1.85
CA LEU A 250 -15.99 4.33 1.65
C LEU A 250 -17.28 5.11 1.47
N SER A 251 -18.00 4.85 0.40
CA SER A 251 -19.29 5.46 0.11
C SER A 251 -20.30 5.20 1.21
N GLY A 252 -20.94 6.28 1.71
CA GLY A 252 -21.97 6.20 2.76
C GLY A 252 -21.42 6.10 4.18
N ALA A 253 -20.09 6.03 4.37
CA ALA A 253 -19.52 6.13 5.71
C ALA A 253 -19.58 7.58 6.26
N PRO A 254 -19.59 7.77 7.59
CA PRO A 254 -19.48 9.09 8.20
C PRO A 254 -18.28 9.89 7.73
N ASP A 255 -18.13 11.14 8.21
CA ASP A 255 -16.97 11.99 7.95
C ASP A 255 -16.60 12.13 6.47
N ASN A 256 -17.63 12.37 5.63
CA ASN A 256 -17.49 12.46 4.18
C ASN A 256 -16.93 11.18 3.54
N GLY A 257 -17.14 10.03 4.18
CA GLY A 257 -16.68 8.72 3.71
C GLY A 257 -15.22 8.37 4.07
N VAL A 258 -14.48 9.24 4.72
CA VAL A 258 -13.09 8.97 5.13
C VAL A 258 -13.08 8.08 6.37
N VAL A 259 -12.53 6.87 6.24
CA VAL A 259 -12.61 5.85 7.30
C VAL A 259 -11.32 5.68 8.12
N ASN A 260 -10.21 6.24 7.67
CA ASN A 260 -8.95 6.28 8.41
C ASN A 260 -8.71 7.68 9.02
N TYR A 261 -7.55 7.92 9.62
CA TYR A 261 -7.16 9.19 10.24
C TYR A 261 -6.01 9.86 9.45
N PRO A 262 -6.30 10.56 8.33
CA PRO A 262 -5.29 11.24 7.55
C PRO A 262 -4.59 12.33 8.37
N CYS A 263 -3.28 12.49 8.20
CA CYS A 263 -2.46 13.28 9.12
C CYS A 263 -2.02 14.65 8.58
N ASP A 264 -2.50 15.11 7.41
CA ASP A 264 -1.96 16.32 6.80
C ASP A 264 -2.37 17.61 7.55
N ASN A 265 -3.50 17.59 8.26
CA ASN A 265 -3.94 18.66 9.18
C ASN A 265 -3.30 18.59 10.58
N LYS A 266 -2.43 17.60 10.85
CA LYS A 266 -1.78 17.33 12.15
C LYS A 266 -2.76 17.05 13.31
N ARG A 267 -3.98 16.64 13.02
CA ARG A 267 -5.01 16.25 14.00
C ARG A 267 -5.37 14.78 13.81
N PHE A 268 -5.69 14.10 14.91
CA PHE A 268 -6.17 12.72 14.84
C PHE A 268 -7.69 12.72 14.64
N ASP A 269 -8.09 13.07 13.41
CA ASP A 269 -9.48 13.11 12.96
C ASP A 269 -9.59 12.64 11.50
N HIS A 270 -10.80 12.53 10.97
CA HIS A 270 -11.05 12.09 9.60
C HIS A 270 -10.95 13.21 8.54
N ARG A 271 -10.53 14.41 8.90
CA ARG A 271 -10.57 15.62 8.05
C ARG A 271 -9.22 16.01 7.46
N GLY A 272 -8.16 15.26 7.80
CA GLY A 272 -6.78 15.56 7.43
C GLY A 272 -6.35 15.06 6.05
N GLU A 273 -7.25 14.94 5.07
CA GLU A 273 -6.89 14.52 3.73
C GLU A 273 -5.98 15.55 3.03
N ARG A 274 -4.90 15.06 2.41
CA ARG A 274 -4.13 15.82 1.43
C ARG A 274 -4.79 15.71 0.06
N THR A 275 -4.67 16.77 -0.75
CA THR A 275 -5.03 16.70 -2.16
C THR A 275 -4.02 15.86 -2.94
N VAL A 276 -4.51 15.00 -3.84
CA VAL A 276 -3.74 14.05 -4.64
C VAL A 276 -4.17 14.10 -6.11
N PRO A 277 -3.32 13.74 -7.08
CA PRO A 277 -3.69 13.77 -8.49
C PRO A 277 -4.42 12.51 -8.96
N ASN A 278 -4.36 11.40 -8.23
CA ASN A 278 -4.97 10.14 -8.66
C ASN A 278 -5.32 9.25 -7.47
N ILE A 279 -6.27 8.35 -7.69
CA ILE A 279 -6.75 7.35 -6.73
C ILE A 279 -6.93 6.00 -7.41
N LEU A 280 -6.93 4.92 -6.61
CA LEU A 280 -7.56 3.66 -6.97
C LEU A 280 -8.95 3.64 -6.37
N TYR A 281 -9.96 3.22 -7.16
CA TYR A 281 -11.34 3.16 -6.69
C TYR A 281 -12.06 1.90 -7.14
N VAL A 282 -13.13 1.57 -6.43
CA VAL A 282 -13.99 0.40 -6.67
C VAL A 282 -15.32 0.87 -7.23
N HIS A 283 -15.83 0.16 -8.23
CA HIS A 283 -17.17 0.30 -8.79
C HIS A 283 -17.74 -1.09 -9.12
N ASP A 284 -19.02 -1.18 -9.42
CA ASP A 284 -19.71 -2.38 -9.90
C ASP A 284 -19.81 -2.45 -11.42
#